data_50fa6b82629a76754ec8aae0d282a6b1
#
_entry.id   50fa6b82629a76754ec8aae0d282a6b1
#
_cell.length_a   1.000
_cell.length_b   1.000
_cell.length_c   1.000
_cell.angle_alpha   90.00
_cell.angle_beta   90.00
_cell.angle_gamma   90.00
#
_symmetry.space_group_name_H-M   'P 1'
#
loop_
_entity.id
_entity.type
_entity.pdbx_description
1 polymer ?
#
loop_
_entity_poly.entity_id
_entity_poly.type
_entity_poly.pdbx_seq_one_letter_code
_entity_poly.pdbx_strand_id
1 'polypeptide(L)'
;MEKATSPFIGRFLNLGVTTTLVENDLSLIAKALRENGNYSGVLDLDYREFAKIYEYMHHLGNRYKYHCYLVMVTMETNPDHIMYIENIEDALDCMEQAIRQKIRKVDICTHYSSMQYLIILYETDETKIPQIMNRIFIEYYKLYSKHHLEPTYEYIPIMKNKAPNI
;
A
#
# COMPACT_ATOMS: atom_id res chain seq x y z
N MET A 1 -30.52 -30.61 -17.11
CA MET A 1 -29.32 -29.92 -16.62
C MET A 1 -29.70 -28.48 -16.27
N GLU A 2 -30.01 -28.26 -15.01
CA GLU A 2 -30.35 -26.92 -14.49
C GLU A 2 -29.09 -26.05 -14.49
N LYS A 3 -29.16 -24.92 -15.20
CA LYS A 3 -28.15 -23.86 -15.08
C LYS A 3 -28.38 -23.15 -13.77
N ALA A 4 -27.44 -23.30 -12.84
CA ALA A 4 -27.42 -22.54 -11.60
C ALA A 4 -27.33 -21.04 -11.94
N THR A 5 -28.42 -20.32 -11.73
CA THR A 5 -28.46 -18.86 -11.81
C THR A 5 -27.76 -18.29 -10.58
N SER A 6 -26.62 -17.66 -10.81
CA SER A 6 -25.85 -16.96 -9.77
C SER A 6 -26.68 -15.83 -9.15
N PRO A 7 -26.73 -15.70 -7.82
CA PRO A 7 -27.48 -14.63 -7.13
C PRO A 7 -26.93 -13.20 -7.38
N PHE A 8 -25.85 -13.08 -8.12
CA PHE A 8 -25.23 -11.79 -8.47
C PHE A 8 -25.89 -11.05 -9.63
N ILE A 9 -26.74 -11.73 -10.44
CA ILE A 9 -27.37 -11.12 -11.63
C ILE A 9 -28.41 -10.07 -11.26
N GLY A 10 -29.08 -10.20 -10.11
CA GLY A 10 -30.15 -9.29 -9.71
C GLY A 10 -29.73 -7.85 -9.33
N ARG A 11 -28.47 -7.62 -8.99
CA ARG A 11 -28.00 -6.29 -8.57
C ARG A 11 -27.56 -5.37 -9.71
N PHE A 12 -27.24 -5.92 -10.88
CA PHE A 12 -26.80 -5.15 -12.05
C PHE A 12 -27.96 -4.64 -12.92
N LEU A 13 -29.16 -5.22 -12.78
CA LEU A 13 -30.34 -4.84 -13.57
C LEU A 13 -30.93 -3.46 -13.23
N ASN A 14 -30.53 -2.86 -12.09
CA ASN A 14 -31.02 -1.54 -11.65
C ASN A 14 -30.18 -0.36 -12.14
N LEU A 15 -29.12 -0.57 -12.91
CA LEU A 15 -28.22 0.48 -13.39
C LEU A 15 -28.46 0.88 -14.85
N GLY A 16 -29.59 0.49 -15.46
CA GLY A 16 -29.97 0.93 -16.83
C GLY A 16 -29.02 0.47 -17.95
N VAL A 17 -28.17 -0.51 -17.67
CA VAL A 17 -27.28 -1.11 -18.68
C VAL A 17 -28.04 -2.20 -19.41
N THR A 18 -28.30 -2.00 -20.68
CA THR A 18 -28.97 -2.95 -21.56
C THR A 18 -28.28 -4.31 -21.55
N THR A 19 -29.07 -5.33 -21.39
CA THR A 19 -28.77 -6.74 -21.16
C THR A 19 -27.96 -7.47 -22.24
N THR A 20 -27.47 -6.80 -23.25
CA THR A 20 -26.68 -7.38 -24.34
C THR A 20 -25.19 -7.56 -24.06
N LEU A 21 -24.71 -7.11 -22.90
CA LEU A 21 -23.31 -7.21 -22.51
C LEU A 21 -23.02 -8.32 -21.48
N VAL A 22 -23.98 -9.16 -21.18
CA VAL A 22 -23.82 -10.25 -20.20
C VAL A 22 -23.36 -11.55 -20.85
N GLU A 23 -23.04 -11.55 -22.12
CA GLU A 23 -22.17 -12.59 -22.67
C GLU A 23 -20.74 -12.27 -22.22
N ASN A 24 -20.48 -12.70 -21.05
CA ASN A 24 -19.29 -12.81 -20.25
C ASN A 24 -18.05 -13.10 -21.08
N ASP A 25 -17.56 -12.13 -21.78
CA ASP A 25 -16.22 -12.20 -22.29
C ASP A 25 -15.27 -11.87 -21.14
N LEU A 26 -14.83 -12.91 -20.43
CA LEU A 26 -13.82 -12.80 -19.38
C LEU A 26 -12.58 -12.07 -19.87
N SER A 27 -12.32 -12.11 -21.17
CA SER A 27 -11.19 -11.40 -21.77
C SER A 27 -11.42 -9.89 -21.76
N LEU A 28 -12.63 -9.40 -21.98
CA LEU A 28 -13.00 -8.00 -21.89
C LEU A 28 -12.97 -7.51 -20.44
N ILE A 29 -13.47 -8.31 -19.51
CA ILE A 29 -13.39 -8.00 -18.07
C ILE A 29 -11.93 -7.93 -17.64
N ALA A 30 -11.12 -8.92 -18.00
CA ALA A 30 -9.70 -8.94 -17.67
C ALA A 30 -8.95 -7.75 -18.30
N LYS A 31 -9.32 -7.35 -19.53
CA LYS A 31 -8.77 -6.16 -20.19
C LYS A 31 -9.16 -4.89 -19.43
N ALA A 32 -10.44 -4.71 -19.10
CA ALA A 32 -10.92 -3.56 -18.34
C ALA A 32 -10.25 -3.45 -16.97
N LEU A 33 -10.06 -4.57 -16.26
CA LEU A 33 -9.34 -4.61 -14.99
C LEU A 33 -7.87 -4.19 -15.13
N ARG A 34 -7.20 -4.59 -16.22
CA ARG A 34 -5.81 -4.19 -16.50
C ARG A 34 -5.71 -2.72 -16.87
N GLU A 35 -6.65 -2.20 -17.66
CA GLU A 35 -6.66 -0.81 -18.11
C GLU A 35 -6.97 0.15 -16.96
N ASN A 36 -7.87 -0.23 -16.05
CA ASN A 36 -8.13 0.51 -14.82
C ASN A 36 -6.97 0.43 -13.82
N GLY A 37 -6.08 -0.56 -13.97
CA GLY A 37 -4.88 -0.74 -13.17
C GLY A 37 -3.64 -0.05 -13.74
N ASN A 38 -3.75 0.86 -14.70
CA ASN A 38 -2.65 1.67 -15.21
C ASN A 38 -2.22 2.75 -14.19
N TYR A 39 -1.87 2.29 -12.98
CA TYR A 39 -1.23 3.15 -12.00
C TYR A 39 0.20 3.46 -12.47
N SER A 40 0.46 4.73 -12.65
CA SER A 40 1.82 5.23 -12.86
C SER A 40 2.65 5.26 -11.58
N GLY A 41 2.24 4.53 -10.54
CA GLY A 41 2.87 4.56 -9.23
C GLY A 41 2.45 3.40 -8.32
N VAL A 42 2.80 3.51 -7.08
CA VAL A 42 2.43 2.65 -5.96
C VAL A 42 0.94 2.70 -5.72
N LEU A 43 0.36 1.58 -5.33
CA LEU A 43 -1.02 1.51 -4.92
C LEU A 43 -1.19 2.26 -3.60
N ASP A 44 -1.77 3.44 -3.68
CA ASP A 44 -2.17 4.23 -2.52
C ASP A 44 -3.64 3.93 -2.21
N LEU A 45 -3.85 3.37 -1.03
CA LEU A 45 -5.15 2.90 -0.60
C LEU A 45 -5.64 3.69 0.61
N ASP A 46 -6.94 3.81 0.78
CA ASP A 46 -7.46 4.16 2.07
C ASP A 46 -7.14 3.06 3.10
N TYR A 47 -7.16 3.41 4.38
CA TYR A 47 -6.79 2.48 5.46
C TYR A 47 -7.67 1.21 5.48
N ARG A 48 -8.93 1.28 5.08
CA ARG A 48 -9.83 0.12 5.08
C ARG A 48 -9.47 -0.87 3.99
N GLU A 49 -9.13 -0.37 2.83
CA GLU A 49 -8.66 -1.19 1.72
C GLU A 49 -7.30 -1.79 2.03
N PHE A 50 -6.41 -0.99 2.59
CA PHE A 50 -5.10 -1.45 3.07
C PHE A 50 -5.23 -2.59 4.08
N ALA A 51 -6.12 -2.47 5.07
CA ALA A 51 -6.35 -3.50 6.08
C ALA A 51 -6.83 -4.83 5.46
N LYS A 52 -7.71 -4.78 4.46
CA LYS A 52 -8.15 -5.98 3.73
C LYS A 52 -7.02 -6.65 2.97
N ILE A 53 -6.17 -5.84 2.34
CA ILE A 53 -5.01 -6.38 1.62
C ILE A 53 -3.99 -6.96 2.60
N TYR A 54 -3.75 -6.30 3.73
CA TYR A 54 -2.90 -6.83 4.79
C TYR A 54 -3.38 -8.22 5.24
N GLU A 55 -4.67 -8.37 5.52
CA GLU A 55 -5.26 -9.65 5.91
C GLU A 55 -5.08 -10.71 4.81
N TYR A 56 -5.35 -10.34 3.56
CA TYR A 56 -5.15 -11.22 2.41
C TYR A 56 -3.68 -11.67 2.28
N MET A 57 -2.75 -10.73 2.41
CA MET A 57 -1.31 -11.02 2.36
C MET A 57 -0.85 -11.91 3.51
N HIS A 58 -1.43 -11.74 4.71
CA HIS A 58 -1.19 -12.61 5.85
C HIS A 58 -1.61 -14.07 5.55
N HIS A 59 -2.77 -14.25 4.93
CA HIS A 59 -3.23 -15.59 4.54
C HIS A 59 -2.38 -16.20 3.42
N LEU A 60 -2.01 -15.41 2.43
CA LEU A 60 -1.12 -15.86 1.34
C LEU A 60 0.26 -16.25 1.87
N GLY A 61 0.83 -15.42 2.71
CA GLY A 61 2.14 -15.65 3.29
C GLY A 61 2.19 -16.96 4.10
N ASN A 62 1.15 -17.23 4.89
CA ASN A 62 1.05 -18.49 5.64
C ASN A 62 0.99 -19.73 4.73
N ARG A 63 0.38 -19.61 3.55
CA ARG A 63 0.22 -20.72 2.60
C ARG A 63 1.44 -20.93 1.71
N TYR A 64 2.02 -19.86 1.21
CA TYR A 64 3.05 -19.89 0.16
C TYR A 64 4.45 -19.46 0.64
N LYS A 65 4.60 -19.11 1.91
CA LYS A 65 5.87 -18.67 2.54
C LYS A 65 6.50 -17.43 1.87
N TYR A 66 5.66 -16.52 1.38
CA TYR A 66 6.16 -15.23 0.90
C TYR A 66 6.70 -14.38 2.05
N HIS A 67 7.81 -13.71 1.79
CA HIS A 67 8.41 -12.77 2.74
C HIS A 67 7.79 -11.37 2.53
N CYS A 68 6.80 -11.03 3.36
CA CYS A 68 6.18 -9.72 3.35
C CYS A 68 6.40 -9.03 4.68
N TYR A 69 6.64 -7.72 4.62
CA TYR A 69 6.88 -6.90 5.80
C TYR A 69 5.92 -5.72 5.82
N LEU A 70 5.38 -5.45 7.00
CA LEU A 70 4.71 -4.20 7.30
C LEU A 70 5.75 -3.24 7.87
N VAL A 71 5.89 -2.11 7.25
CA VAL A 71 6.77 -1.02 7.69
C VAL A 71 5.91 0.17 8.10
N MET A 72 6.19 0.76 9.24
CA MET A 72 5.62 2.03 9.66
C MET A 72 6.71 3.10 9.58
N VAL A 73 6.43 4.16 8.84
CA VAL A 73 7.25 5.38 8.81
C VAL A 73 6.58 6.40 9.70
N THR A 74 7.32 6.96 10.65
CA THR A 74 6.86 8.02 11.55
C THR A 74 7.66 9.29 11.29
N MET A 75 6.95 10.41 11.13
CA MET A 75 7.55 11.73 11.00
C MET A 75 7.65 12.34 12.38
N GLU A 76 8.87 12.48 12.90
CA GLU A 76 9.13 13.03 14.22
C GLU A 76 9.48 14.51 14.11
N THR A 77 8.94 15.32 15.03
CA THR A 77 9.29 16.74 15.10
C THR A 77 10.70 16.89 15.66
N ASN A 78 11.54 17.62 14.97
CA ASN A 78 12.85 17.97 15.50
C ASN A 78 12.67 19.03 16.63
N PRO A 79 13.08 18.72 17.88
CA PRO A 79 12.90 19.62 19.01
C PRO A 79 13.56 21.00 18.81
N ASP A 80 14.62 21.06 18.03
CA ASP A 80 15.36 22.30 17.76
C ASP A 80 14.63 23.21 16.74
N HIS A 81 13.59 22.70 16.09
CA HIS A 81 12.84 23.38 15.01
C HIS A 81 11.34 23.52 15.27
N ILE A 82 10.86 23.35 16.49
CA ILE A 82 9.42 23.35 16.87
C ILE A 82 8.67 24.63 16.46
N MET A 83 9.34 25.71 16.15
CA MET A 83 8.71 27.01 15.90
C MET A 83 8.04 27.18 14.51
N TYR A 84 8.05 26.17 13.64
CA TYR A 84 7.57 26.32 12.26
C TYR A 84 6.48 25.30 11.89
N ILE A 85 5.35 25.37 12.57
CA ILE A 85 4.17 24.52 12.29
C ILE A 85 3.64 24.71 10.86
N GLU A 86 3.87 25.87 10.25
CA GLU A 86 3.36 26.22 8.91
C GLU A 86 3.88 25.36 7.75
N ASN A 87 4.89 24.52 7.98
CA ASN A 87 5.48 23.71 6.93
C ASN A 87 5.35 22.18 7.14
N ILE A 88 4.49 21.73 8.07
CA ILE A 88 4.31 20.30 8.35
C ILE A 88 3.64 19.64 7.14
N GLU A 89 2.64 20.25 6.55
CA GLU A 89 1.93 19.71 5.38
C GLU A 89 2.88 19.52 4.20
N ASP A 90 3.72 20.50 3.89
CA ASP A 90 4.74 20.37 2.84
C ASP A 90 5.70 19.21 3.09
N ALA A 91 6.11 19.00 4.34
CA ALA A 91 6.99 17.91 4.70
C ALA A 91 6.31 16.54 4.54
N LEU A 92 5.04 16.44 4.93
CA LEU A 92 4.25 15.22 4.79
C LEU A 92 4.00 14.90 3.32
N ASP A 93 3.65 15.87 2.50
CA ASP A 93 3.47 15.71 1.04
C ASP A 93 4.77 15.24 0.38
N CYS A 94 5.92 15.81 0.78
CA CYS A 94 7.23 15.39 0.29
C CYS A 94 7.55 13.95 0.70
N MET A 95 7.20 13.52 1.92
CA MET A 95 7.40 12.14 2.35
C MET A 95 6.51 11.17 1.57
N GLU A 96 5.24 11.49 1.39
CA GLU A 96 4.33 10.69 0.58
C GLU A 96 4.86 10.54 -0.85
N GLN A 97 5.28 11.63 -1.46
CA GLN A 97 5.89 11.62 -2.79
C GLN A 97 7.16 10.77 -2.83
N ALA A 98 8.03 10.86 -1.82
CA ALA A 98 9.24 10.07 -1.72
C ALA A 98 8.94 8.57 -1.61
N ILE A 99 7.96 8.18 -0.79
CA ILE A 99 7.50 6.80 -0.67
C ILE A 99 7.02 6.30 -2.04
N ARG A 100 6.08 7.00 -2.67
CA ARG A 100 5.51 6.63 -3.98
C ARG A 100 6.55 6.48 -5.08
N GLN A 101 7.60 7.28 -5.07
CA GLN A 101 8.66 7.23 -6.08
C GLN A 101 9.67 6.09 -5.86
N LYS A 102 9.86 5.63 -4.63
CA LYS A 102 10.95 4.73 -4.27
C LYS A 102 10.55 3.31 -3.95
N ILE A 103 9.29 3.04 -3.66
CA ILE A 103 8.80 1.66 -3.54
C ILE A 103 8.37 1.10 -4.91
N ARG A 104 8.23 -0.21 -5.00
CA ARG A 104 7.87 -0.89 -6.26
C ARG A 104 6.36 -0.82 -6.49
N LYS A 105 5.93 -1.01 -7.75
CA LYS A 105 4.50 -1.06 -8.11
C LYS A 105 3.70 -2.17 -7.41
N VAL A 106 4.38 -3.21 -6.91
CA VAL A 106 3.77 -4.31 -6.15
C VAL A 106 3.67 -4.00 -4.67
N ASP A 107 4.38 -3.00 -4.19
CA ASP A 107 4.33 -2.55 -2.81
C ASP A 107 3.13 -1.60 -2.64
N ILE A 108 2.59 -1.54 -1.44
CA ILE A 108 1.35 -0.84 -1.14
C ILE A 108 1.60 0.12 0.00
N CYS A 109 1.06 1.33 -0.07
CA CYS A 109 1.15 2.28 1.03
C CYS A 109 -0.22 2.88 1.36
N THR A 110 -0.32 3.39 2.58
CA THR A 110 -1.45 4.18 3.06
C THR A 110 -0.98 5.22 4.07
N HIS A 111 -1.70 6.33 4.11
CA HIS A 111 -1.60 7.28 5.20
C HIS A 111 -2.35 6.73 6.41
N TYR A 112 -1.66 6.52 7.53
CA TYR A 112 -2.24 5.88 8.72
C TYR A 112 -2.71 6.90 9.76
N SER A 113 -1.91 7.90 10.01
CA SER A 113 -2.23 9.00 10.92
C SER A 113 -1.61 10.30 10.39
N SER A 114 -1.88 11.42 11.04
CA SER A 114 -1.33 12.73 10.62
C SER A 114 0.19 12.74 10.41
N MET A 115 0.93 11.83 11.07
CA MET A 115 2.39 11.79 11.05
C MET A 115 2.95 10.41 10.68
N GLN A 116 2.11 9.48 10.20
CA GLN A 116 2.53 8.10 9.99
C GLN A 116 2.01 7.53 8.67
N TYR A 117 2.85 6.74 8.04
CA TYR A 117 2.56 5.97 6.83
C TYR A 117 2.80 4.49 7.09
N LEU A 118 1.94 3.65 6.52
CA LEU A 118 2.14 2.20 6.50
C LEU A 118 2.50 1.76 5.09
N ILE A 119 3.46 0.85 5.00
CA ILE A 119 3.92 0.28 3.74
C ILE A 119 3.93 -1.24 3.86
N ILE A 120 3.35 -1.94 2.89
CA ILE A 120 3.54 -3.38 2.73
C ILE A 120 4.61 -3.59 1.66
N LEU A 121 5.73 -4.17 2.06
CA LEU A 121 6.79 -4.61 1.15
C LEU A 121 6.56 -6.08 0.82
N TYR A 122 6.22 -6.34 -0.45
CA TYR A 122 5.92 -7.68 -0.94
C TYR A 122 7.19 -8.39 -1.39
N GLU A 123 7.33 -9.67 -0.99
CA GLU A 123 8.44 -10.53 -1.39
C GLU A 123 9.81 -9.82 -1.28
N THR A 124 10.08 -9.34 -0.08
CA THR A 124 11.27 -8.55 0.24
C THR A 124 12.12 -9.31 1.24
N ASP A 125 13.42 -9.35 1.01
CA ASP A 125 14.39 -9.84 1.99
C ASP A 125 14.54 -8.80 3.11
N GLU A 126 14.51 -9.25 4.37
CA GLU A 126 14.65 -8.38 5.54
C GLU A 126 15.90 -7.50 5.47
N THR A 127 17.00 -8.06 4.98
CA THR A 127 18.29 -7.35 4.84
C THR A 127 18.23 -6.17 3.85
N LYS A 128 17.21 -6.12 2.98
CA LYS A 128 17.00 -5.05 2.01
C LYS A 128 16.15 -3.91 2.54
N ILE A 129 15.42 -4.11 3.64
CA ILE A 129 14.53 -3.08 4.20
C ILE A 129 15.28 -1.79 4.52
N PRO A 130 16.45 -1.81 5.21
CA PRO A 130 17.21 -0.60 5.48
C PRO A 130 17.62 0.16 4.21
N GLN A 131 17.94 -0.56 3.13
CA GLN A 131 18.32 0.05 1.85
C GLN A 131 17.11 0.71 1.17
N ILE A 132 15.93 0.10 1.26
CA ILE A 132 14.68 0.65 0.72
C ILE A 132 14.33 1.93 1.48
N MET A 133 14.37 1.88 2.82
CA MET A 133 14.07 3.04 3.66
C MET A 133 15.07 4.17 3.45
N ASN A 134 16.35 3.86 3.35
CA ASN A 134 17.37 4.87 3.06
C ASN A 134 17.12 5.58 1.70
N ARG A 135 16.69 4.86 0.66
CA ARG A 135 16.33 5.48 -0.64
C ARG A 135 15.15 6.42 -0.53
N ILE A 136 14.14 6.05 0.28
CA ILE A 136 12.97 6.90 0.55
C ILE A 136 13.41 8.16 1.28
N PHE A 137 14.22 8.04 2.34
CA PHE A 137 14.66 9.17 3.15
C PHE A 137 15.58 10.11 2.37
N ILE A 138 16.48 9.58 1.55
CA ILE A 138 17.30 10.41 0.67
C ILE A 138 16.42 11.22 -0.29
N GLU A 139 15.37 10.61 -0.85
CA GLU A 139 14.47 11.34 -1.72
C GLU A 139 13.65 12.38 -0.97
N TYR A 140 13.15 12.05 0.22
CA TYR A 140 12.49 13.00 1.08
C TYR A 140 13.35 14.24 1.34
N TYR A 141 14.62 14.06 1.73
CA TYR A 141 15.51 15.19 2.00
C TYR A 141 15.91 15.99 0.75
N LYS A 142 15.80 15.41 -0.45
CA LYS A 142 15.94 16.17 -1.70
C LYS A 142 14.72 17.05 -1.97
N LEU A 143 13.53 16.55 -1.67
CA LEU A 143 12.28 17.27 -1.86
C LEU A 143 12.06 18.31 -0.75
N TYR A 144 12.47 18.00 0.47
CA TYR A 144 12.27 18.83 1.65
C TYR A 144 13.56 19.04 2.43
N SER A 145 14.19 20.19 2.23
CA SER A 145 15.50 20.52 2.79
C SER A 145 15.47 21.19 4.16
N LYS A 146 14.29 21.48 4.72
CA LYS A 146 14.16 22.31 5.93
C LYS A 146 14.39 21.53 7.25
N HIS A 147 14.42 20.20 7.22
CA HIS A 147 14.68 19.32 8.38
C HIS A 147 13.80 19.55 9.63
N HIS A 148 12.58 20.05 9.46
CA HIS A 148 11.65 20.27 10.59
C HIS A 148 11.04 18.95 11.09
N LEU A 149 10.86 17.98 10.18
CA LEU A 149 10.42 16.62 10.46
C LEU A 149 11.50 15.65 10.03
N GLU A 150 11.81 14.72 10.91
CA GLU A 150 12.77 13.65 10.67
C GLU A 150 12.03 12.31 10.58
N PRO A 151 12.22 11.54 9.51
CA PRO A 151 11.57 10.25 9.38
C PRO A 151 12.32 9.17 10.16
N THR A 152 11.55 8.38 10.90
CA THR A 152 12.00 7.12 11.49
C THR A 152 11.16 5.97 10.94
N TYR A 153 11.58 4.73 11.13
CA TYR A 153 10.80 3.58 10.73
C TYR A 153 11.00 2.40 11.65
N GLU A 154 9.96 1.57 11.71
CA GLU A 154 9.99 0.25 12.31
C GLU A 154 9.27 -0.74 11.37
N TYR A 155 9.56 -2.03 11.50
CA TYR A 155 8.93 -3.04 10.65
C TYR A 155 8.73 -4.36 11.38
N ILE A 156 7.75 -5.11 10.92
CA ILE A 156 7.45 -6.47 11.39
C ILE A 156 7.15 -7.38 10.19
N PRO A 157 7.47 -8.68 10.26
CA PRO A 157 7.02 -9.62 9.26
C PRO A 157 5.49 -9.79 9.34
N ILE A 158 4.82 -9.84 8.18
CA ILE A 158 3.37 -10.07 8.11
C ILE A 158 3.00 -11.51 8.48
N MET A 159 3.93 -12.45 8.31
CA MET A 159 3.73 -13.84 8.69
C MET A 159 4.02 -14.06 10.17
N LYS A 160 3.18 -14.87 10.82
CA LYS A 160 3.54 -15.39 12.14
C LYS A 160 4.80 -16.24 11.99
N ASN A 161 5.92 -15.81 12.58
CA ASN A 161 7.00 -16.71 12.89
C ASN A 161 6.38 -17.87 13.68
N LYS A 162 6.50 -19.10 13.17
CA LYS A 162 6.32 -20.26 14.04
C LYS A 162 7.26 -20.02 15.20
N ALA A 163 6.71 -19.91 16.40
CA ALA A 163 7.52 -19.95 17.61
C ALA A 163 8.49 -21.12 17.47
N PRO A 164 9.78 -20.96 17.79
CA PRO A 164 10.68 -22.08 17.78
C PRO A 164 10.08 -23.15 18.69
N ASN A 165 9.89 -24.35 18.15
CA ASN A 165 9.47 -25.50 18.96
C ASN A 165 10.53 -25.67 20.03
N ILE A 166 10.16 -25.32 21.26
CA ILE A 166 10.91 -25.65 22.48
C ILE A 166 10.69 -27.13 22.76
#